data_00b8c5b6c884ec9354c4f487baf27888
#
_entry.id   00b8c5b6c884ec9354c4f487baf27888
#
_cell.length_a   1.000
_cell.length_b   1.000
_cell.length_c   1.000
_cell.angle_alpha   90.00
_cell.angle_beta   90.00
_cell.angle_gamma   90.00
#
_symmetry.space_group_name_H-M   'P 1'
#
loop_
_entity.id
_entity.type
_entity.pdbx_description
1 polymer ?
#
loop_
_entity_poly.entity_id
_entity_poly.type
_entity_poly.pdbx_seq_one_letter_code
_entity_poly.pdbx_strand_id
1 'polypeptide(L)'
;MTTIHQLTAGYTHGDAISNEIRTLDAIFRGWGCETSIFSEKRRVPPDLRGQVRDIEEDAGSIKPDDIAFLHLSIGSPVNEAFARLNCKKAVLYHNITPAEYFRGVKEATANALAKGREQAKRLAGVPQVVLACSRYNADELEAWGYGKAHVLPLVLDFGMLRGKSDRATLRKYRDGLVNVLFVGRCAPNKRIEDLLNAFHYFQKYVQPASRLIHVGSIGGMEQYHALLLTHSRNLGLNNVHFLQGVPQAELNALYDVSKIFLCMSEHEGFCIPLIEAMVHRVPVVAYAAAAVPETLDGAGVLVREKRFDLIAEVMGRLVDDEPFREAVLKGQDERLKRYEGQDLGAVLREQLAPLMR
;
A
#
# COMPACT_ATOMS: atom_id res chain seq x y z
N MET A 1 4.46 7.42 -32.98
CA MET A 1 3.60 6.80 -31.97
C MET A 1 4.42 6.76 -30.67
N THR A 2 3.92 7.28 -29.56
CA THR A 2 4.69 7.37 -28.31
C THR A 2 4.77 5.99 -27.66
N THR A 3 5.95 5.58 -27.22
CA THR A 3 6.16 4.34 -26.48
C THR A 3 6.46 4.67 -25.03
N ILE A 4 5.77 4.02 -24.07
CA ILE A 4 5.98 4.18 -22.64
C ILE A 4 6.41 2.84 -22.04
N HIS A 5 7.61 2.81 -21.50
CA HIS A 5 8.18 1.65 -20.82
C HIS A 5 8.05 1.81 -19.31
N GLN A 6 7.27 0.97 -18.65
CA GLN A 6 7.17 0.94 -17.20
C GLN A 6 8.33 0.11 -16.63
N LEU A 7 9.13 0.70 -15.76
CA LEU A 7 10.28 0.06 -15.13
C LEU A 7 9.99 -0.19 -13.65
N THR A 8 10.18 -1.42 -13.17
CA THR A 8 9.87 -1.79 -11.79
C THR A 8 10.87 -2.77 -11.19
N ALA A 9 11.18 -2.65 -9.91
CA ALA A 9 12.08 -3.56 -9.19
C ALA A 9 11.52 -4.98 -9.04
N GLY A 10 10.21 -5.15 -9.10
CA GLY A 10 9.52 -6.44 -9.00
C GLY A 10 8.16 -6.39 -9.68
N TYR A 11 7.69 -7.56 -10.16
CA TYR A 11 6.38 -7.72 -10.78
C TYR A 11 5.79 -9.06 -10.35
N THR A 12 4.71 -9.04 -9.57
CA THR A 12 4.16 -10.25 -8.96
C THR A 12 2.64 -10.17 -8.78
N HIS A 13 2.03 -11.30 -8.39
CA HIS A 13 0.61 -11.33 -8.04
C HIS A 13 0.36 -10.69 -6.66
N GLY A 14 -0.80 -10.04 -6.51
CA GLY A 14 -1.27 -9.51 -5.22
C GLY A 14 -0.42 -8.38 -4.63
N ASP A 15 0.49 -7.81 -5.40
CA ASP A 15 1.29 -6.65 -5.01
C ASP A 15 0.65 -5.36 -5.55
N ALA A 16 0.57 -4.36 -4.68
CA ALA A 16 -0.07 -3.08 -4.98
C ALA A 16 0.54 -2.37 -6.20
N ILE A 17 1.88 -2.32 -6.29
CA ILE A 17 2.59 -1.66 -7.39
C ILE A 17 2.39 -2.43 -8.69
N SER A 18 2.45 -3.76 -8.63
CA SER A 18 2.20 -4.61 -9.81
C SER A 18 0.77 -4.46 -10.33
N ASN A 19 -0.22 -4.28 -9.46
CA ASN A 19 -1.60 -4.00 -9.83
C ASN A 19 -1.72 -2.62 -10.49
N GLU A 20 -1.09 -1.60 -9.91
CA GLU A 20 -1.08 -0.26 -10.49
C GLU A 20 -0.39 -0.23 -11.87
N ILE A 21 0.74 -0.93 -12.06
CA ILE A 21 1.41 -1.08 -13.35
C ILE A 21 0.44 -1.61 -14.41
N ARG A 22 -0.38 -2.62 -14.09
CA ARG A 22 -1.40 -3.16 -15.02
C ARG A 22 -2.47 -2.14 -15.35
N THR A 23 -2.93 -1.38 -14.34
CA THR A 23 -3.94 -0.34 -14.53
C THR A 23 -3.38 0.80 -15.39
N LEU A 24 -2.16 1.24 -15.12
CA LEU A 24 -1.47 2.26 -15.92
C LEU A 24 -1.18 1.79 -17.35
N ASP A 25 -0.82 0.51 -17.53
CA ASP A 25 -0.65 -0.08 -18.87
C ASP A 25 -1.94 0.04 -19.72
N ALA A 26 -3.08 -0.27 -19.12
CA ALA A 26 -4.38 -0.11 -19.80
C ALA A 26 -4.68 1.36 -20.12
N ILE A 27 -4.36 2.30 -19.23
CA ILE A 27 -4.52 3.74 -19.44
C ILE A 27 -3.62 4.21 -20.59
N PHE A 28 -2.34 3.86 -20.59
CA PHE A 28 -1.40 4.26 -21.64
C PHE A 28 -1.80 3.71 -23.01
N ARG A 29 -2.25 2.45 -23.08
CA ARG A 29 -2.82 1.87 -24.32
C ARG A 29 -4.09 2.61 -24.77
N GLY A 30 -4.94 2.99 -23.83
CA GLY A 30 -6.13 3.82 -24.10
C GLY A 30 -5.80 5.19 -24.69
N TRP A 31 -4.61 5.73 -24.45
CA TRP A 31 -4.11 6.95 -25.11
C TRP A 31 -3.51 6.70 -26.48
N GLY A 32 -3.44 5.45 -26.94
CA GLY A 32 -2.82 5.06 -28.21
C GLY A 32 -1.30 4.91 -28.12
N CYS A 33 -0.73 4.74 -26.91
CA CYS A 33 0.69 4.48 -26.74
C CYS A 33 1.01 2.98 -26.87
N GLU A 34 2.20 2.67 -27.38
CA GLU A 34 2.80 1.35 -27.20
C GLU A 34 3.37 1.26 -25.78
N THR A 35 3.27 0.06 -25.18
CA THR A 35 3.73 -0.14 -23.79
C THR A 35 4.53 -1.41 -23.64
N SER A 36 5.47 -1.41 -22.69
CA SER A 36 6.12 -2.62 -22.19
C SER A 36 6.52 -2.45 -20.74
N ILE A 37 6.74 -3.56 -20.04
CA ILE A 37 7.14 -3.59 -18.65
C ILE A 37 8.56 -4.18 -18.58
N PHE A 38 9.46 -3.49 -17.88
CA PHE A 38 10.83 -3.93 -17.62
C PHE A 38 11.04 -4.22 -16.14
N SER A 39 11.67 -5.34 -15.84
CA SER A 39 12.05 -5.74 -14.48
C SER A 39 13.29 -6.65 -14.50
N GLU A 40 13.82 -6.99 -13.33
CA GLU A 40 14.75 -8.13 -13.21
C GLU A 40 13.98 -9.45 -13.41
N LYS A 41 13.93 -9.96 -14.64
CA LYS A 41 13.09 -11.11 -15.05
C LYS A 41 13.30 -12.34 -14.17
N ARG A 42 14.52 -12.54 -13.65
CA ARG A 42 14.83 -13.63 -12.71
C ARG A 42 14.05 -13.57 -11.39
N ARG A 43 13.61 -12.36 -10.97
CA ARG A 43 12.82 -12.14 -9.74
C ARG A 43 11.32 -12.21 -9.96
N VAL A 44 10.90 -12.26 -11.23
CA VAL A 44 9.48 -12.33 -11.60
C VAL A 44 9.02 -13.80 -11.54
N PRO A 45 7.84 -14.10 -10.97
CA PRO A 45 7.26 -15.43 -10.98
C PRO A 45 7.22 -16.04 -12.38
N PRO A 46 7.47 -17.36 -12.54
CA PRO A 46 7.60 -17.99 -13.85
C PRO A 46 6.44 -17.74 -14.81
N ASP A 47 5.21 -17.74 -14.29
CA ASP A 47 3.97 -17.50 -15.04
C ASP A 47 3.79 -16.05 -15.52
N LEU A 48 4.45 -15.09 -14.88
CA LEU A 48 4.44 -13.67 -15.27
C LEU A 48 5.63 -13.26 -16.14
N ARG A 49 6.67 -14.08 -16.29
CA ARG A 49 7.88 -13.74 -17.04
C ARG A 49 7.64 -13.39 -18.51
N GLY A 50 6.58 -13.94 -19.11
CA GLY A 50 6.19 -13.63 -20.48
C GLY A 50 5.61 -12.21 -20.64
N GLN A 51 5.24 -11.54 -19.55
CA GLN A 51 4.67 -10.19 -19.55
C GLN A 51 5.74 -9.10 -19.37
N VAL A 52 6.97 -9.47 -19.03
CA VAL A 52 8.06 -8.52 -18.73
C VAL A 52 9.27 -8.76 -19.63
N ARG A 53 9.97 -7.70 -19.94
CA ARG A 53 11.30 -7.70 -20.57
C ARG A 53 12.37 -7.60 -19.49
N ASP A 54 13.54 -8.18 -19.77
CA ASP A 54 14.65 -8.07 -18.82
C ASP A 54 15.34 -6.73 -18.93
N ILE A 55 15.55 -6.05 -17.80
CA ILE A 55 16.20 -4.74 -17.79
C ILE A 55 17.69 -4.81 -18.13
N GLU A 56 18.36 -5.93 -17.86
CA GLU A 56 19.79 -6.09 -18.13
C GLU A 56 20.02 -6.46 -19.61
N GLU A 57 19.16 -7.30 -20.19
CA GLU A 57 19.31 -7.82 -21.54
C GLU A 57 18.66 -6.91 -22.59
N ASP A 58 17.49 -6.35 -22.32
CA ASP A 58 16.62 -5.68 -23.30
C ASP A 58 16.66 -4.15 -23.22
N ALA A 59 17.33 -3.54 -22.23
CA ALA A 59 17.35 -2.07 -22.05
C ALA A 59 17.83 -1.31 -23.30
N GLY A 60 18.71 -1.90 -24.12
CA GLY A 60 19.20 -1.33 -25.35
C GLY A 60 18.14 -1.15 -26.44
N SER A 61 16.95 -1.71 -26.27
CA SER A 61 15.82 -1.52 -27.19
C SER A 61 15.02 -0.25 -26.94
N ILE A 62 15.24 0.43 -25.81
CA ILE A 62 14.58 1.70 -25.44
C ILE A 62 15.24 2.83 -26.24
N LYS A 63 14.43 3.53 -27.04
CA LYS A 63 14.89 4.57 -27.96
C LYS A 63 14.91 5.95 -27.28
N PRO A 64 15.65 6.94 -27.83
CA PRO A 64 15.70 8.29 -27.27
C PRO A 64 14.36 9.00 -27.15
N ASP A 65 13.42 8.74 -28.06
CA ASP A 65 12.09 9.35 -28.06
C ASP A 65 11.07 8.61 -27.17
N ASP A 66 11.42 7.42 -26.66
CA ASP A 66 10.57 6.67 -25.75
C ASP A 66 10.58 7.30 -24.36
N ILE A 67 9.54 6.98 -23.57
CA ILE A 67 9.41 7.42 -22.17
C ILE A 67 9.69 6.23 -21.27
N ALA A 68 10.73 6.33 -20.43
CA ALA A 68 10.94 5.42 -19.33
C ALA A 68 10.19 5.95 -18.09
N PHE A 69 9.23 5.18 -17.58
CA PHE A 69 8.41 5.48 -16.42
C PHE A 69 8.81 4.56 -15.27
N LEU A 70 9.59 5.07 -14.31
CA LEU A 70 10.10 4.29 -13.18
C LEU A 70 9.12 4.25 -12.02
N HIS A 71 8.74 3.05 -11.58
CA HIS A 71 8.07 2.81 -10.29
C HIS A 71 9.12 2.67 -9.19
N LEU A 72 9.45 3.76 -8.51
CA LEU A 72 10.49 3.81 -7.50
C LEU A 72 9.93 3.42 -6.13
N SER A 73 10.28 2.22 -5.65
CA SER A 73 9.73 1.66 -4.40
C SER A 73 10.75 0.95 -3.50
N ILE A 74 11.91 0.58 -4.06
CA ILE A 74 12.99 -0.12 -3.34
C ILE A 74 14.30 0.03 -4.12
N GLY A 75 15.42 -0.30 -3.46
CA GLY A 75 16.72 -0.40 -4.15
C GLY A 75 16.79 -1.57 -5.13
N SER A 76 17.18 -1.29 -6.38
CA SER A 76 17.31 -2.32 -7.40
C SER A 76 18.25 -1.89 -8.54
N PRO A 77 18.81 -2.86 -9.31
CA PRO A 77 19.54 -2.56 -10.56
C PRO A 77 18.68 -1.79 -11.59
N VAL A 78 17.37 -1.91 -11.52
CA VAL A 78 16.44 -1.18 -12.40
C VAL A 78 16.58 0.34 -12.22
N ASN A 79 16.77 0.82 -10.98
CA ASN A 79 16.99 2.24 -10.70
C ASN A 79 18.30 2.75 -11.35
N GLU A 80 19.34 1.93 -11.31
CA GLU A 80 20.64 2.27 -11.92
C GLU A 80 20.58 2.22 -13.45
N ALA A 81 19.86 1.25 -14.01
CA ALA A 81 19.60 1.17 -15.44
C ALA A 81 18.81 2.40 -15.93
N PHE A 82 17.73 2.75 -15.22
CA PHE A 82 16.93 3.94 -15.51
C PHE A 82 17.77 5.22 -15.59
N ALA A 83 18.72 5.40 -14.67
CA ALA A 83 19.62 6.56 -14.68
C ALA A 83 20.43 6.65 -15.97
N ARG A 84 20.89 5.50 -16.49
CA ARG A 84 21.78 5.41 -17.67
C ARG A 84 21.07 5.44 -19.02
N LEU A 85 19.74 5.18 -19.06
CA LEU A 85 18.98 5.20 -20.31
C LEU A 85 19.11 6.57 -20.99
N ASN A 86 19.27 6.59 -22.32
CA ASN A 86 19.21 7.79 -23.12
C ASN A 86 17.81 7.93 -23.73
N CYS A 87 16.83 8.37 -22.92
CA CYS A 87 15.44 8.57 -23.32
C CYS A 87 14.77 9.59 -22.41
N LYS A 88 13.51 9.93 -22.67
CA LYS A 88 12.68 10.76 -21.80
C LYS A 88 12.35 9.98 -20.51
N LYS A 89 12.31 10.67 -19.37
CA LYS A 89 12.22 10.00 -18.06
C LYS A 89 11.13 10.60 -17.15
N ALA A 90 10.31 9.74 -16.61
CA ALA A 90 9.39 10.05 -15.52
C ALA A 90 9.60 9.09 -14.36
N VAL A 91 9.34 9.53 -13.13
CA VAL A 91 9.35 8.70 -11.93
C VAL A 91 8.04 8.82 -11.19
N LEU A 92 7.51 7.69 -10.71
CA LEU A 92 6.44 7.63 -9.71
C LEU A 92 7.01 6.98 -8.43
N TYR A 93 7.06 7.75 -7.37
CA TYR A 93 7.60 7.33 -6.09
C TYR A 93 6.51 6.74 -5.19
N HIS A 94 6.66 5.46 -4.84
CA HIS A 94 5.75 4.70 -3.99
C HIS A 94 6.15 4.66 -2.52
N ASN A 95 7.24 5.32 -2.16
CA ASN A 95 7.92 5.30 -0.88
C ASN A 95 8.94 4.16 -0.72
N ILE A 96 10.05 4.48 -0.05
CA ILE A 96 11.03 3.50 0.43
C ILE A 96 11.09 3.60 1.95
N THR A 97 10.58 2.58 2.63
CA THR A 97 10.54 2.53 4.10
C THR A 97 11.92 2.80 4.69
N PRO A 98 12.06 3.68 5.71
CA PRO A 98 13.32 3.89 6.41
C PRO A 98 13.88 2.59 6.99
N ALA A 99 15.21 2.41 6.84
CA ALA A 99 15.91 1.18 7.23
C ALA A 99 15.80 0.88 8.73
N GLU A 100 15.64 1.92 9.53
CA GLU A 100 15.58 1.90 10.99
C GLU A 100 14.49 0.96 11.52
N TYR A 101 13.36 0.87 10.83
CA TYR A 101 12.29 -0.07 11.20
C TYR A 101 12.72 -1.54 11.16
N PHE A 102 13.71 -1.88 10.33
CA PHE A 102 14.17 -3.25 10.12
C PHE A 102 15.47 -3.59 10.84
N ARG A 103 16.15 -2.59 11.43
CA ARG A 103 17.35 -2.79 12.24
C ARG A 103 17.04 -3.67 13.45
N GLY A 104 17.91 -4.67 13.73
CA GLY A 104 17.68 -5.66 14.79
C GLY A 104 16.61 -6.71 14.49
N VAL A 105 15.81 -6.52 13.44
CA VAL A 105 14.78 -7.50 13.03
C VAL A 105 15.21 -8.25 11.76
N LYS A 106 15.68 -7.53 10.74
CA LYS A 106 16.13 -8.10 9.47
C LYS A 106 17.17 -7.21 8.80
N GLU A 107 18.43 -7.36 9.17
CA GLU A 107 19.54 -6.51 8.70
C GLU A 107 19.69 -6.50 7.17
N ALA A 108 19.48 -7.64 6.50
CA ALA A 108 19.54 -7.70 5.03
C ALA A 108 18.49 -6.78 4.39
N THR A 109 17.28 -6.74 4.93
CA THR A 109 16.22 -5.84 4.47
C THR A 109 16.54 -4.39 4.82
N ALA A 110 17.03 -4.10 6.04
CA ALA A 110 17.46 -2.76 6.44
C ALA A 110 18.52 -2.20 5.48
N ASN A 111 19.53 -3.00 5.15
CA ASN A 111 20.59 -2.60 4.23
C ASN A 111 20.07 -2.38 2.79
N ALA A 112 19.16 -3.23 2.31
CA ALA A 112 18.53 -3.05 1.01
C ALA A 112 17.70 -1.76 0.94
N LEU A 113 16.94 -1.43 1.99
CA LEU A 113 16.17 -0.20 2.10
C LEU A 113 17.09 1.04 2.17
N ALA A 114 18.15 1.00 2.99
CA ALA A 114 19.13 2.08 3.05
C ALA A 114 19.78 2.32 1.68
N LYS A 115 20.23 1.25 1.00
CA LYS A 115 20.75 1.34 -0.37
C LYS A 115 19.71 1.93 -1.33
N GLY A 116 18.45 1.53 -1.20
CA GLY A 116 17.37 2.02 -2.03
C GLY A 116 17.14 3.52 -1.87
N ARG A 117 17.16 4.03 -0.64
CA ARG A 117 17.06 5.47 -0.35
C ARG A 117 18.24 6.26 -0.92
N GLU A 118 19.44 5.72 -0.83
CA GLU A 118 20.63 6.34 -1.45
C GLU A 118 20.56 6.33 -2.99
N GLN A 119 20.07 5.25 -3.61
CA GLN A 119 19.81 5.22 -5.05
C GLN A 119 18.76 6.27 -5.43
N ALA A 120 17.66 6.36 -4.67
CA ALA A 120 16.62 7.36 -4.90
C ALA A 120 17.19 8.78 -4.85
N LYS A 121 17.97 9.15 -3.84
CA LYS A 121 18.64 10.47 -3.75
C LYS A 121 19.52 10.76 -4.97
N ARG A 122 20.25 9.77 -5.49
CA ARG A 122 21.11 9.93 -6.68
C ARG A 122 20.35 10.13 -7.97
N LEU A 123 19.06 9.80 -8.01
CA LEU A 123 18.18 10.03 -9.15
C LEU A 123 17.63 11.48 -9.17
N ALA A 124 17.88 12.30 -8.15
CA ALA A 124 17.50 13.69 -8.17
C ALA A 124 18.07 14.41 -9.41
N GLY A 125 17.20 15.12 -10.13
CA GLY A 125 17.55 15.79 -11.38
C GLY A 125 17.64 14.88 -12.62
N VAL A 126 17.47 13.56 -12.50
CA VAL A 126 17.47 12.63 -13.64
C VAL A 126 16.12 12.60 -14.38
N PRO A 127 14.95 12.42 -13.72
CA PRO A 127 13.67 12.46 -14.41
C PRO A 127 13.22 13.90 -14.70
N GLN A 128 12.59 14.10 -15.87
CA GLN A 128 11.96 15.37 -16.23
C GLN A 128 10.58 15.55 -15.60
N VAL A 129 9.89 14.44 -15.33
CA VAL A 129 8.59 14.44 -14.65
C VAL A 129 8.71 13.63 -13.35
N VAL A 130 8.31 14.26 -12.24
CA VAL A 130 8.41 13.68 -10.90
C VAL A 130 7.02 13.57 -10.29
N LEU A 131 6.60 12.33 -10.03
CA LEU A 131 5.32 12.00 -9.43
C LEU A 131 5.53 11.26 -8.09
N ALA A 132 4.60 11.42 -7.18
CA ALA A 132 4.58 10.71 -5.90
C ALA A 132 3.15 10.33 -5.52
N CYS A 133 2.94 9.19 -4.90
CA CYS A 133 1.60 8.69 -4.59
C CYS A 133 0.90 9.43 -3.41
N SER A 134 1.61 10.35 -2.73
CA SER A 134 1.07 11.22 -1.68
C SER A 134 1.90 12.49 -1.54
N ARG A 135 1.36 13.52 -0.88
CA ARG A 135 2.11 14.74 -0.55
C ARG A 135 3.29 14.42 0.37
N TYR A 136 3.07 13.53 1.34
CA TYR A 136 4.15 13.02 2.20
C TYR A 136 5.35 12.51 1.38
N ASN A 137 5.10 11.72 0.36
CA ASN A 137 6.14 11.21 -0.53
C ASN A 137 6.75 12.28 -1.43
N ALA A 138 5.93 13.21 -1.89
CA ALA A 138 6.40 14.33 -2.71
C ALA A 138 7.34 15.25 -1.90
N ASP A 139 6.99 15.55 -0.65
CA ASP A 139 7.84 16.33 0.27
C ASP A 139 9.20 15.65 0.51
N GLU A 140 9.22 14.33 0.63
CA GLU A 140 10.47 13.57 0.76
C GLU A 140 11.34 13.68 -0.50
N LEU A 141 10.77 13.56 -1.71
CA LEU A 141 11.50 13.75 -2.96
C LEU A 141 12.02 15.18 -3.11
N GLU A 142 11.19 16.19 -2.79
CA GLU A 142 11.58 17.58 -2.83
C GLU A 142 12.75 17.86 -1.87
N ALA A 143 12.72 17.28 -0.66
CA ALA A 143 13.83 17.36 0.30
C ALA A 143 15.11 16.66 -0.21
N TRP A 144 15.00 15.70 -1.12
CA TRP A 144 16.16 15.06 -1.76
C TRP A 144 16.66 15.78 -3.02
N GLY A 145 16.03 16.90 -3.40
CA GLY A 145 16.49 17.74 -4.52
C GLY A 145 15.87 17.40 -5.88
N TYR A 146 14.75 16.70 -5.92
CA TYR A 146 14.05 16.39 -7.19
C TYR A 146 13.33 17.59 -7.83
N GLY A 147 13.31 18.73 -7.18
CA GLY A 147 12.46 19.85 -7.58
C GLY A 147 11.00 19.58 -7.21
N LYS A 148 10.07 20.21 -7.93
CA LYS A 148 8.63 20.07 -7.66
C LYS A 148 8.14 18.67 -8.01
N ALA A 149 7.59 17.94 -7.05
CA ALA A 149 6.93 16.66 -7.25
C ALA A 149 5.40 16.84 -7.29
N HIS A 150 4.76 16.22 -8.29
CA HIS A 150 3.31 16.25 -8.43
C HIS A 150 2.68 15.03 -7.74
N VAL A 151 1.60 15.25 -7.00
CA VAL A 151 0.90 14.14 -6.35
C VAL A 151 0.00 13.44 -7.37
N LEU A 152 0.21 12.15 -7.52
CA LEU A 152 -0.65 11.22 -8.26
C LEU A 152 -1.03 10.10 -7.30
N PRO A 153 -2.22 10.14 -6.66
CA PRO A 153 -2.70 9.04 -5.84
C PRO A 153 -2.71 7.72 -6.63
N LEU A 154 -2.55 6.60 -5.93
CA LEU A 154 -2.54 5.28 -6.56
C LEU A 154 -3.81 5.04 -7.37
N VAL A 155 -3.68 4.54 -8.59
CA VAL A 155 -4.82 4.21 -9.45
C VAL A 155 -5.34 2.83 -9.07
N LEU A 156 -6.52 2.77 -8.44
CA LEU A 156 -7.11 1.55 -7.91
C LEU A 156 -8.19 0.98 -8.84
N ASP A 157 -8.26 -0.35 -8.92
CA ASP A 157 -9.35 -1.05 -9.59
C ASP A 157 -10.53 -1.25 -8.62
N PHE A 158 -11.46 -0.31 -8.62
CA PHE A 158 -12.68 -0.38 -7.79
C PHE A 158 -13.61 -1.52 -8.17
N GLY A 159 -13.55 -2.01 -9.42
CA GLY A 159 -14.30 -3.18 -9.86
C GLY A 159 -13.84 -4.44 -9.12
N MET A 160 -12.54 -4.60 -8.94
CA MET A 160 -11.95 -5.68 -8.17
C MET A 160 -12.30 -5.55 -6.67
N LEU A 161 -12.21 -4.35 -6.09
CA LEU A 161 -12.49 -4.11 -4.67
C LEU A 161 -13.97 -4.36 -4.33
N ARG A 162 -14.90 -4.02 -5.23
CA ARG A 162 -16.34 -4.30 -5.10
C ARG A 162 -16.75 -5.67 -5.64
N GLY A 163 -15.79 -6.53 -5.94
CA GLY A 163 -16.02 -7.87 -6.44
C GLY A 163 -16.79 -8.75 -5.43
N LYS A 164 -17.25 -9.92 -5.89
CA LYS A 164 -18.00 -10.86 -5.04
C LYS A 164 -17.16 -11.38 -3.88
N SER A 165 -17.77 -11.38 -2.71
CA SER A 165 -17.19 -11.96 -1.49
C SER A 165 -17.34 -13.48 -1.46
N ASP A 166 -16.33 -14.18 -0.93
CA ASP A 166 -16.38 -15.62 -0.76
C ASP A 166 -17.40 -16.04 0.30
N ARG A 167 -18.33 -16.92 -0.09
CA ARG A 167 -19.41 -17.36 0.79
C ARG A 167 -18.96 -18.23 1.97
N ALA A 168 -17.88 -18.99 1.79
CA ALA A 168 -17.36 -19.87 2.84
C ALA A 168 -16.71 -19.00 3.95
N THR A 169 -15.92 -18.01 3.56
CA THR A 169 -15.29 -17.03 4.46
C THR A 169 -16.35 -16.21 5.19
N LEU A 170 -17.38 -15.72 4.50
CA LEU A 170 -18.50 -15.02 5.14
C LEU A 170 -19.16 -15.87 6.24
N ARG A 171 -19.47 -17.16 5.96
CA ARG A 171 -20.07 -18.05 6.95
C ARG A 171 -19.15 -18.34 8.13
N LYS A 172 -17.85 -18.51 7.86
CA LYS A 172 -16.83 -18.81 8.90
C LYS A 172 -16.70 -17.70 9.92
N TYR A 173 -16.77 -16.42 9.48
CA TYR A 173 -16.49 -15.26 10.31
C TYR A 173 -17.74 -14.48 10.76
N ARG A 174 -18.96 -14.92 10.37
CA ARG A 174 -20.26 -14.43 10.90
C ARG A 174 -20.76 -15.31 12.05
N ASP A 175 -19.90 -15.61 13.00
CA ASP A 175 -20.14 -16.50 14.13
C ASP A 175 -20.49 -15.76 15.43
N GLY A 176 -20.80 -14.47 15.35
CA GLY A 176 -21.17 -13.63 16.48
C GLY A 176 -20.00 -12.89 17.15
N LEU A 177 -18.77 -13.18 16.78
CA LEU A 177 -17.61 -12.41 17.26
C LEU A 177 -17.49 -11.07 16.53
N VAL A 178 -17.08 -10.02 17.25
CA VAL A 178 -16.72 -8.73 16.66
C VAL A 178 -15.35 -8.86 16.00
N ASN A 179 -15.31 -8.79 14.66
CA ASN A 179 -14.07 -8.88 13.90
C ASN A 179 -13.40 -7.50 13.78
N VAL A 180 -12.14 -7.41 14.20
CA VAL A 180 -11.23 -6.29 13.96
C VAL A 180 -10.25 -6.72 12.89
N LEU A 181 -10.15 -5.97 11.80
CA LEU A 181 -9.32 -6.31 10.63
C LEU A 181 -8.13 -5.38 10.51
N PHE A 182 -6.99 -5.94 10.15
CA PHE A 182 -5.85 -5.24 9.58
C PHE A 182 -5.36 -5.97 8.35
N VAL A 183 -5.07 -5.24 7.28
CA VAL A 183 -4.52 -5.75 6.02
C VAL A 183 -3.19 -5.09 5.73
N GLY A 184 -2.15 -5.89 5.54
CA GLY A 184 -0.80 -5.42 5.26
C GLY A 184 0.25 -6.49 5.55
N ARG A 185 1.42 -6.39 4.93
CA ARG A 185 2.53 -7.30 5.20
C ARG A 185 2.87 -7.31 6.68
N CYS A 186 3.26 -8.47 7.19
CA CYS A 186 3.83 -8.58 8.53
C CYS A 186 5.22 -7.94 8.55
N ALA A 187 5.30 -6.64 8.85
CA ALA A 187 6.54 -5.86 8.79
C ALA A 187 6.60 -4.84 9.94
N PRO A 188 7.80 -4.53 10.48
CA PRO A 188 7.94 -3.70 11.68
C PRO A 188 7.35 -2.29 11.56
N ASN A 189 7.40 -1.66 10.36
CA ASN A 189 6.78 -0.35 10.13
C ASN A 189 5.25 -0.37 10.21
N LYS A 190 4.62 -1.55 10.15
CA LYS A 190 3.17 -1.73 10.32
C LYS A 190 2.75 -1.81 11.80
N ARG A 191 3.72 -1.94 12.71
CA ARG A 191 3.50 -1.92 14.17
C ARG A 191 2.39 -2.90 14.60
N ILE A 192 2.52 -4.16 14.17
CA ILE A 192 1.50 -5.17 14.48
C ILE A 192 1.45 -5.45 15.98
N GLU A 193 2.55 -5.28 16.70
CA GLU A 193 2.57 -5.29 18.16
C GLU A 193 1.62 -4.25 18.78
N ASP A 194 1.47 -3.08 18.17
CA ASP A 194 0.56 -2.05 18.66
C ASP A 194 -0.92 -2.39 18.35
N LEU A 195 -1.17 -3.12 17.24
CA LEU A 195 -2.50 -3.71 16.99
C LEU A 195 -2.86 -4.71 18.11
N LEU A 196 -1.90 -5.59 18.49
CA LEU A 196 -2.09 -6.55 19.58
C LEU A 196 -2.31 -5.84 20.92
N ASN A 197 -1.56 -4.77 21.20
CA ASN A 197 -1.73 -3.98 22.41
C ASN A 197 -3.12 -3.31 22.48
N ALA A 198 -3.56 -2.66 21.40
CA ALA A 198 -4.89 -2.03 21.32
C ALA A 198 -6.00 -3.09 21.42
N PHE A 199 -5.84 -4.22 20.74
CA PHE A 199 -6.79 -5.32 20.78
C PHE A 199 -6.84 -5.98 22.17
N HIS A 200 -5.73 -6.03 22.91
CA HIS A 200 -5.72 -6.52 24.30
C HIS A 200 -6.69 -5.70 25.19
N TYR A 201 -6.58 -4.38 25.16
CA TYR A 201 -7.51 -3.54 25.93
C TYR A 201 -8.95 -3.71 25.44
N PHE A 202 -9.16 -3.77 24.13
CA PHE A 202 -10.47 -3.97 23.53
C PHE A 202 -11.09 -5.30 23.96
N GLN A 203 -10.37 -6.42 23.79
CA GLN A 203 -10.89 -7.75 24.13
C GLN A 203 -11.13 -7.92 25.64
N LYS A 204 -10.22 -7.40 26.45
CA LYS A 204 -10.26 -7.63 27.90
C LYS A 204 -11.30 -6.77 28.62
N TYR A 205 -11.48 -5.52 28.18
CA TYR A 205 -12.23 -4.53 28.95
C TYR A 205 -13.47 -3.99 28.25
N VAL A 206 -13.57 -4.15 26.93
CA VAL A 206 -14.65 -3.54 26.13
C VAL A 206 -15.51 -4.61 25.45
N GLN A 207 -14.89 -5.49 24.65
CA GLN A 207 -15.64 -6.47 23.83
C GLN A 207 -14.97 -7.86 23.91
N PRO A 208 -15.25 -8.65 24.98
CA PRO A 208 -14.64 -9.98 25.13
C PRO A 208 -14.94 -10.95 23.99
N ALA A 209 -16.13 -10.86 23.38
CA ALA A 209 -16.52 -11.65 22.22
C ALA A 209 -15.99 -11.03 20.92
N SER A 210 -14.66 -10.94 20.79
CA SER A 210 -14.01 -10.31 19.65
C SER A 210 -12.87 -11.15 19.06
N ARG A 211 -12.50 -10.80 17.82
CA ARG A 211 -11.42 -11.45 17.06
C ARG A 211 -10.60 -10.41 16.33
N LEU A 212 -9.26 -10.55 16.36
CA LEU A 212 -8.34 -9.80 15.50
C LEU A 212 -7.92 -10.65 14.29
N ILE A 213 -8.10 -10.12 13.11
CA ILE A 213 -7.72 -10.75 11.85
C ILE A 213 -6.64 -9.90 11.19
N HIS A 214 -5.43 -10.43 11.11
CA HIS A 214 -4.34 -9.89 10.31
C HIS A 214 -4.28 -10.64 8.98
N VAL A 215 -4.33 -9.91 7.87
CA VAL A 215 -4.18 -10.46 6.51
C VAL A 215 -2.94 -9.89 5.85
N GLY A 216 -1.99 -10.74 5.52
CA GLY A 216 -0.79 -10.31 4.79
C GLY A 216 0.33 -11.32 4.81
N SER A 217 1.28 -11.16 3.90
CA SER A 217 2.45 -12.03 3.82
C SER A 217 3.36 -11.85 5.05
N ILE A 218 3.85 -12.97 5.56
CA ILE A 218 4.93 -13.03 6.57
C ILE A 218 6.29 -13.37 5.92
N GLY A 219 6.31 -13.59 4.62
CA GLY A 219 7.53 -14.00 3.90
C GLY A 219 8.70 -13.08 4.17
N GLY A 220 9.80 -13.68 4.64
CA GLY A 220 11.01 -12.98 5.04
C GLY A 220 10.95 -12.28 6.40
N MET A 221 9.86 -12.39 7.16
CA MET A 221 9.65 -11.81 8.49
C MET A 221 9.25 -12.88 9.53
N GLU A 222 9.68 -14.13 9.34
CA GLU A 222 9.30 -15.28 10.16
C GLU A 222 9.66 -15.08 11.65
N GLN A 223 10.83 -14.49 11.92
CA GLN A 223 11.26 -14.20 13.29
C GLN A 223 10.39 -13.11 13.95
N TYR A 224 10.10 -12.04 13.20
CA TYR A 224 9.21 -10.99 13.70
C TYR A 224 7.80 -11.54 13.96
N HIS A 225 7.28 -12.37 13.06
CA HIS A 225 6.00 -13.06 13.25
C HIS A 225 6.01 -13.97 14.49
N ALA A 226 7.08 -14.72 14.73
CA ALA A 226 7.21 -15.54 15.94
C ALA A 226 7.20 -14.69 17.24
N LEU A 227 7.84 -13.51 17.22
CA LEU A 227 7.77 -12.55 18.33
C LEU A 227 6.34 -12.05 18.56
N LEU A 228 5.59 -11.73 17.47
CA LEU A 228 4.19 -11.30 17.57
C LEU A 228 3.29 -12.40 18.16
N LEU A 229 3.49 -13.67 17.78
CA LEU A 229 2.77 -14.80 18.36
C LEU A 229 3.06 -14.95 19.86
N THR A 230 4.33 -14.78 20.25
CA THR A 230 4.73 -14.80 21.65
C THR A 230 4.12 -13.62 22.43
N HIS A 231 4.16 -12.43 21.86
CA HIS A 231 3.55 -11.24 22.46
C HIS A 231 2.04 -11.40 22.65
N SER A 232 1.34 -11.92 21.62
CA SER A 232 -0.09 -12.23 21.72
C SER A 232 -0.43 -13.19 22.86
N ARG A 233 0.38 -14.25 23.05
CA ARG A 233 0.23 -15.19 24.17
C ARG A 233 0.49 -14.53 25.52
N ASN A 234 1.53 -13.71 25.63
CA ASN A 234 1.87 -13.00 26.88
C ASN A 234 0.77 -12.00 27.29
N LEU A 235 0.08 -11.41 26.31
CA LEU A 235 -1.09 -10.56 26.55
C LEU A 235 -2.36 -11.37 26.90
N GLY A 236 -2.34 -12.71 26.81
CA GLY A 236 -3.50 -13.56 27.04
C GLY A 236 -4.59 -13.42 25.99
N LEU A 237 -4.24 -13.02 24.75
CA LEU A 237 -5.20 -12.82 23.69
C LEU A 237 -5.78 -14.11 23.14
N ASN A 238 -7.07 -14.10 22.88
CA ASN A 238 -7.79 -15.16 22.20
C ASN A 238 -8.23 -14.71 20.78
N ASN A 239 -8.44 -15.69 19.89
CA ASN A 239 -8.96 -15.41 18.54
C ASN A 239 -8.13 -14.39 17.74
N VAL A 240 -6.80 -14.48 17.78
CA VAL A 240 -5.91 -13.72 16.90
C VAL A 240 -5.52 -14.60 15.71
N HIS A 241 -5.90 -14.16 14.50
CA HIS A 241 -5.69 -14.91 13.27
C HIS A 241 -4.71 -14.18 12.36
N PHE A 242 -3.66 -14.87 11.93
CA PHE A 242 -2.71 -14.41 10.91
C PHE A 242 -2.96 -15.19 9.62
N LEU A 243 -3.51 -14.52 8.62
CA LEU A 243 -3.88 -15.13 7.32
C LEU A 243 -2.91 -14.69 6.23
N GLN A 244 -2.51 -15.64 5.38
CA GLN A 244 -1.60 -15.41 4.27
C GLN A 244 -2.17 -15.96 2.97
N GLY A 245 -1.75 -15.38 1.83
CA GLY A 245 -2.15 -15.89 0.52
C GLY A 245 -3.67 -15.84 0.29
N VAL A 246 -4.34 -14.88 0.89
CA VAL A 246 -5.80 -14.72 0.82
C VAL A 246 -6.19 -14.20 -0.57
N PRO A 247 -7.00 -14.93 -1.35
CA PRO A 247 -7.54 -14.47 -2.63
C PRO A 247 -8.44 -13.24 -2.46
N GLN A 248 -8.60 -12.43 -3.52
CA GLN A 248 -9.39 -11.19 -3.45
C GLN A 248 -10.84 -11.40 -2.96
N ALA A 249 -11.52 -12.47 -3.41
CA ALA A 249 -12.88 -12.77 -2.97
C ALA A 249 -12.98 -13.07 -1.46
N GLU A 250 -11.96 -13.74 -0.90
CA GLU A 250 -11.87 -13.98 0.53
C GLU A 250 -11.51 -12.69 1.30
N LEU A 251 -10.62 -11.86 0.74
CA LEU A 251 -10.28 -10.56 1.32
C LEU A 251 -11.52 -9.64 1.37
N ASN A 252 -12.29 -9.56 0.29
CA ASN A 252 -13.56 -8.82 0.27
C ASN A 252 -14.52 -9.33 1.36
N ALA A 253 -14.62 -10.67 1.52
CA ALA A 253 -15.43 -11.27 2.57
C ALA A 253 -14.95 -10.91 3.98
N LEU A 254 -13.64 -10.83 4.21
CA LEU A 254 -13.06 -10.42 5.50
C LEU A 254 -13.37 -8.96 5.82
N TYR A 255 -13.33 -8.07 4.84
CA TYR A 255 -13.82 -6.70 5.01
C TYR A 255 -15.32 -6.69 5.35
N ASP A 256 -16.17 -7.40 4.59
CA ASP A 256 -17.63 -7.42 4.77
C ASP A 256 -18.10 -7.96 6.15
N VAL A 257 -17.28 -8.78 6.81
CA VAL A 257 -17.59 -9.30 8.15
C VAL A 257 -16.97 -8.49 9.28
N SER A 258 -16.14 -7.50 8.94
CA SER A 258 -15.39 -6.72 9.94
C SER A 258 -16.21 -5.53 10.44
N LYS A 259 -16.11 -5.25 11.73
CA LYS A 259 -16.75 -4.09 12.38
C LYS A 259 -15.82 -2.90 12.49
N ILE A 260 -14.51 -3.14 12.45
CA ILE A 260 -13.47 -2.11 12.59
C ILE A 260 -12.28 -2.51 11.73
N PHE A 261 -11.74 -1.55 11.00
CA PHE A 261 -10.40 -1.62 10.43
C PHE A 261 -9.43 -0.83 11.31
N LEU A 262 -8.46 -1.51 11.93
CA LEU A 262 -7.49 -0.90 12.84
C LEU A 262 -6.11 -0.84 12.19
N CYS A 263 -5.54 0.36 12.03
CA CYS A 263 -4.22 0.57 11.44
C CYS A 263 -3.31 1.35 12.39
N MET A 264 -2.27 0.71 12.93
CA MET A 264 -1.28 1.34 13.81
C MET A 264 0.07 1.58 13.12
N SER A 265 0.10 1.53 11.78
CA SER A 265 1.30 1.76 10.97
C SER A 265 1.97 3.09 11.29
N GLU A 266 3.30 3.08 11.43
CA GLU A 266 4.10 4.30 11.60
C GLU A 266 4.66 4.84 10.28
N HIS A 267 4.68 3.99 9.26
CA HIS A 267 5.19 4.40 7.95
C HIS A 267 4.41 3.77 6.81
N GLU A 268 3.79 4.62 6.00
CA GLU A 268 3.01 4.30 4.80
C GLU A 268 3.28 5.31 3.71
N GLY A 269 3.38 4.85 2.47
CA GLY A 269 3.46 5.74 1.31
C GLY A 269 2.09 6.24 0.84
N PHE A 270 1.03 5.43 1.06
CA PHE A 270 -0.36 5.74 0.75
C PHE A 270 -1.32 5.00 1.70
N CYS A 271 -1.17 3.69 1.88
CA CYS A 271 -2.02 2.82 2.68
C CYS A 271 -3.36 2.47 1.99
N ILE A 272 -3.30 1.73 0.88
CA ILE A 272 -4.47 1.22 0.13
C ILE A 272 -5.55 0.61 1.02
N PRO A 273 -5.23 -0.22 2.06
CA PRO A 273 -6.22 -0.84 2.92
C PRO A 273 -7.21 0.12 3.60
N LEU A 274 -6.86 1.40 3.73
CA LEU A 274 -7.80 2.42 4.23
C LEU A 274 -8.92 2.68 3.22
N ILE A 275 -8.58 2.75 1.92
CA ILE A 275 -9.57 2.91 0.84
C ILE A 275 -10.40 1.63 0.70
N GLU A 276 -9.78 0.45 0.79
CA GLU A 276 -10.50 -0.84 0.79
C GLU A 276 -11.52 -0.91 1.92
N ALA A 277 -11.15 -0.51 3.14
CA ALA A 277 -12.07 -0.42 4.27
C ALA A 277 -13.23 0.54 4.00
N MET A 278 -12.99 1.69 3.36
CA MET A 278 -14.05 2.63 2.96
C MET A 278 -15.00 2.01 1.92
N VAL A 279 -14.47 1.29 0.91
CA VAL A 279 -15.28 0.60 -0.12
C VAL A 279 -16.24 -0.39 0.52
N HIS A 280 -15.82 -1.11 1.55
CA HIS A 280 -16.60 -2.09 2.29
C HIS A 280 -17.38 -1.48 3.48
N ARG A 281 -17.38 -0.13 3.62
CA ARG A 281 -18.02 0.56 4.75
C ARG A 281 -17.63 0.01 6.12
N VAL A 282 -16.34 -0.29 6.29
CA VAL A 282 -15.76 -0.66 7.59
C VAL A 282 -15.21 0.59 8.26
N PRO A 283 -15.68 0.96 9.47
CA PRO A 283 -15.13 2.10 10.18
C PRO A 283 -13.62 1.96 10.42
N VAL A 284 -12.88 3.00 10.07
CA VAL A 284 -11.42 3.05 10.18
C VAL A 284 -11.00 3.74 11.47
N VAL A 285 -10.12 3.10 12.24
CA VAL A 285 -9.32 3.72 13.31
C VAL A 285 -7.86 3.60 12.90
N ALA A 286 -7.16 4.72 12.74
CA ALA A 286 -5.79 4.70 12.25
C ALA A 286 -4.87 5.67 13.00
N TYR A 287 -3.60 5.27 13.19
CA TYR A 287 -2.57 6.13 13.74
C TYR A 287 -2.13 7.18 12.71
N ALA A 288 -2.06 8.44 13.16
CA ALA A 288 -1.75 9.59 12.32
C ALA A 288 -0.25 9.68 12.02
N ALA A 289 0.24 8.85 11.10
CA ALA A 289 1.65 8.83 10.70
C ALA A 289 1.81 8.79 9.17
N ALA A 290 2.88 9.38 8.67
CA ALA A 290 3.26 9.40 7.26
C ALA A 290 2.08 9.83 6.36
N ALA A 291 1.74 9.06 5.31
CA ALA A 291 0.65 9.40 4.40
C ALA A 291 -0.76 9.06 4.92
N VAL A 292 -0.91 8.41 6.08
CA VAL A 292 -2.23 8.00 6.61
C VAL A 292 -3.22 9.16 6.76
N PRO A 293 -2.84 10.34 7.34
CA PRO A 293 -3.75 11.48 7.45
C PRO A 293 -4.22 12.00 6.09
N GLU A 294 -3.36 12.02 5.09
CA GLU A 294 -3.68 12.47 3.72
C GLU A 294 -4.61 11.46 3.01
N THR A 295 -4.35 10.17 3.15
CA THR A 295 -5.20 9.14 2.55
C THR A 295 -6.61 9.19 3.12
N LEU A 296 -6.75 9.38 4.43
CA LEU A 296 -8.05 9.53 5.08
C LEU A 296 -8.70 10.89 4.78
N ASP A 297 -7.94 11.97 4.68
CA ASP A 297 -8.42 13.32 4.36
C ASP A 297 -9.67 13.71 5.18
N GLY A 298 -9.56 13.56 6.49
CA GLY A 298 -10.64 13.87 7.45
C GLY A 298 -11.65 12.76 7.67
N ALA A 299 -11.58 11.64 6.94
CA ALA A 299 -12.43 10.47 7.14
C ALA A 299 -11.86 9.52 8.22
N GLY A 300 -12.72 8.64 8.74
CA GLY A 300 -12.33 7.70 9.78
C GLY A 300 -12.01 8.39 11.11
N VAL A 301 -11.38 7.66 12.02
CA VAL A 301 -10.90 8.18 13.30
C VAL A 301 -9.38 8.15 13.32
N LEU A 302 -8.75 9.33 13.31
CA LEU A 302 -7.30 9.48 13.43
C LEU A 302 -6.88 9.63 14.89
N VAL A 303 -6.04 8.70 15.37
CA VAL A 303 -5.42 8.77 16.70
C VAL A 303 -4.00 9.30 16.59
N ARG A 304 -3.64 10.25 17.44
CA ARG A 304 -2.33 10.93 17.43
C ARG A 304 -1.37 10.40 18.48
N GLU A 305 -1.89 9.69 19.45
CA GLU A 305 -1.15 9.06 20.53
C GLU A 305 -1.54 7.59 20.64
N LYS A 306 -0.58 6.72 20.92
CA LYS A 306 -0.81 5.28 21.10
C LYS A 306 -1.29 4.96 22.52
N ARG A 307 -2.33 5.65 22.97
CA ARG A 307 -3.09 5.35 24.17
C ARG A 307 -4.02 4.19 23.87
N PHE A 308 -3.53 2.96 24.02
CA PHE A 308 -4.25 1.75 23.64
C PHE A 308 -5.56 1.55 24.39
N ASP A 309 -5.64 2.04 25.62
CA ASP A 309 -6.86 2.13 26.42
C ASP A 309 -7.93 2.99 25.74
N LEU A 310 -7.59 4.21 25.36
CA LEU A 310 -8.51 5.14 24.66
C LEU A 310 -8.86 4.65 23.25
N ILE A 311 -7.91 4.03 22.55
CA ILE A 311 -8.16 3.42 21.23
C ILE A 311 -9.21 2.31 21.38
N ALA A 312 -9.09 1.48 22.39
CA ALA A 312 -10.07 0.42 22.69
C ALA A 312 -11.46 0.98 22.99
N GLU A 313 -11.56 2.08 23.74
CA GLU A 313 -12.84 2.77 24.00
C GLU A 313 -13.48 3.31 22.70
N VAL A 314 -12.69 3.93 21.84
CA VAL A 314 -13.16 4.39 20.51
C VAL A 314 -13.66 3.22 19.66
N MET A 315 -12.91 2.10 19.68
CA MET A 315 -13.34 0.87 18.99
C MET A 315 -14.67 0.35 19.55
N GLY A 316 -14.86 0.37 20.89
CA GLY A 316 -16.12 -0.01 21.55
C GLY A 316 -17.27 0.88 21.10
N ARG A 317 -17.08 2.19 21.07
CA ARG A 317 -18.10 3.12 20.57
C ARG A 317 -18.47 2.88 19.11
N LEU A 318 -17.51 2.52 18.26
CA LEU A 318 -17.81 2.17 16.87
C LEU A 318 -18.65 0.88 16.73
N VAL A 319 -18.61 -0.02 17.73
CA VAL A 319 -19.44 -1.22 17.78
C VAL A 319 -20.83 -0.91 18.32
N ASP A 320 -20.96 -0.16 19.42
CA ASP A 320 -22.16 -0.05 20.23
C ASP A 320 -22.94 1.25 19.98
N ASP A 321 -22.30 2.34 19.55
CA ASP A 321 -22.89 3.66 19.30
C ASP A 321 -23.17 3.82 17.80
N GLU A 322 -24.37 3.43 17.36
CA GLU A 322 -24.76 3.48 15.96
C GLU A 322 -24.70 4.89 15.34
N PRO A 323 -25.18 5.97 16.01
CA PRO A 323 -25.01 7.33 15.52
C PRO A 323 -23.57 7.73 15.29
N PHE A 324 -22.65 7.38 16.19
CA PHE A 324 -21.23 7.66 16.04
C PHE A 324 -20.65 6.89 14.85
N ARG A 325 -20.94 5.59 14.76
CA ARG A 325 -20.49 4.75 13.65
C ARG A 325 -20.96 5.30 12.30
N GLU A 326 -22.24 5.64 12.16
CA GLU A 326 -22.79 6.18 10.91
C GLU A 326 -22.18 7.54 10.55
N ALA A 327 -21.88 8.39 11.52
CA ALA A 327 -21.17 9.65 11.28
C ALA A 327 -19.77 9.41 10.68
N VAL A 328 -19.03 8.43 11.21
CA VAL A 328 -17.72 8.03 10.70
C VAL A 328 -17.84 7.47 9.28
N LEU A 329 -18.78 6.55 9.05
CA LEU A 329 -19.03 5.95 7.74
C LEU A 329 -19.43 6.98 6.70
N LYS A 330 -20.27 7.96 7.06
CA LYS A 330 -20.64 9.06 6.16
C LYS A 330 -19.41 9.86 5.70
N GLY A 331 -18.51 10.18 6.62
CA GLY A 331 -17.25 10.84 6.28
C GLY A 331 -16.38 10.00 5.33
N GLN A 332 -16.34 8.68 5.54
CA GLN A 332 -15.65 7.74 4.67
C GLN A 332 -16.30 7.65 3.27
N ASP A 333 -17.62 7.60 3.18
CA ASP A 333 -18.37 7.61 1.91
C ASP A 333 -18.09 8.90 1.11
N GLU A 334 -18.03 10.07 1.79
CA GLU A 334 -17.71 11.35 1.17
C GLU A 334 -16.27 11.38 0.67
N ARG A 335 -15.33 10.86 1.46
CA ARG A 335 -13.91 10.74 1.04
C ARG A 335 -13.76 9.82 -0.18
N LEU A 336 -14.41 8.67 -0.14
CA LEU A 336 -14.38 7.69 -1.23
C LEU A 336 -14.94 8.30 -2.53
N LYS A 337 -16.06 9.03 -2.47
CA LYS A 337 -16.62 9.74 -3.64
C LYS A 337 -15.64 10.76 -4.21
N ARG A 338 -14.95 11.53 -3.36
CA ARG A 338 -13.90 12.47 -3.83
C ARG A 338 -12.74 11.74 -4.51
N TYR A 339 -12.34 10.58 -3.98
CA TYR A 339 -11.26 9.79 -4.55
C TYR A 339 -11.65 9.21 -5.91
N GLU A 340 -12.81 8.56 -6.01
CA GLU A 340 -13.32 7.97 -7.26
C GLU A 340 -13.67 9.02 -8.31
N GLY A 341 -14.06 10.21 -7.89
CA GLY A 341 -14.39 11.33 -8.80
C GLY A 341 -13.16 11.96 -9.46
N GLN A 342 -11.94 11.56 -9.08
CA GLN A 342 -10.71 12.05 -9.70
C GLN A 342 -10.42 11.26 -10.99
N ASP A 343 -10.33 11.93 -12.12
CA ASP A 343 -9.79 11.33 -13.35
C ASP A 343 -8.26 11.29 -13.26
N LEU A 344 -7.74 10.30 -12.54
CA LEU A 344 -6.28 10.14 -12.35
C LEU A 344 -5.57 9.87 -13.70
N GLY A 345 -6.26 9.29 -14.68
CA GLY A 345 -5.74 9.14 -16.05
C GLY A 345 -5.53 10.48 -16.73
N ALA A 346 -6.49 11.40 -16.64
CA ALA A 346 -6.34 12.75 -17.19
C ALA A 346 -5.24 13.53 -16.45
N VAL A 347 -5.17 13.45 -15.11
CA VAL A 347 -4.09 14.07 -14.31
C VAL A 347 -2.73 13.54 -14.76
N LEU A 348 -2.56 12.23 -14.88
CA LEU A 348 -1.32 11.63 -15.33
C LEU A 348 -0.94 12.08 -16.76
N ARG A 349 -1.92 12.15 -17.66
CA ARG A 349 -1.70 12.60 -19.04
C ARG A 349 -1.21 14.03 -19.11
N GLU A 350 -1.79 14.91 -18.29
CA GLU A 350 -1.35 16.32 -18.19
C GLU A 350 0.10 16.40 -17.69
N GLN A 351 0.46 15.64 -16.67
CA GLN A 351 1.81 15.63 -16.13
C GLN A 351 2.84 15.05 -17.11
N LEU A 352 2.47 14.05 -17.91
CA LEU A 352 3.34 13.44 -18.91
C LEU A 352 3.37 14.21 -20.25
N ALA A 353 2.49 15.18 -20.45
CA ALA A 353 2.39 15.93 -21.71
C ALA A 353 3.73 16.54 -22.21
N PRO A 354 4.63 17.05 -21.33
CA PRO A 354 5.95 17.54 -21.76
C PRO A 354 6.82 16.47 -22.43
N LEU A 355 6.65 15.20 -22.06
CA LEU A 355 7.41 14.07 -22.60
C LEU A 355 6.76 13.46 -23.84
N MET A 356 5.48 13.67 -24.04
CA MET A 356 4.70 13.10 -25.15
C MET A 356 4.76 13.90 -26.46
N ARG A 357 5.47 15.05 -26.43
CA ARG A 357 5.70 15.93 -27.58
C ARG A 357 6.85 15.46 -28.43
#